data_44c428abc34de2198aa675c7bc2e481a
#
_entry.id   44c428abc34de2198aa675c7bc2e481a
#
_cell.length_a   1.000
_cell.length_b   1.000
_cell.length_c   1.000
_cell.angle_alpha   90.00
_cell.angle_beta   90.00
_cell.angle_gamma   90.00
#
_symmetry.space_group_name_H-M   'P 1'
#
loop_
_entity.id
_entity.type
_entity.pdbx_description
1 polymer ?
#
loop_
_entity_poly.entity_id
_entity_poly.type
_entity_poly.pdbx_seq_one_letter_code
_entity_poly.pdbx_strand_id
1 'polypeptide(L)'
;YFNEPSYLEYAKKKYAIYAEMHMKTFDIPFARATMDAKCEDKEAGLYFFEAAAELYRLTKEEQFKTWAEIAGDWILTFVFFWETGFAKDTPCAKKNFKTTGWPGVSVQNHHLDVFFPSYEMYAFGRLAGIEKFEKMGENVCSALTYGVCTEEGEWGFSVIGEQGEHYY
;
A
#
# COMPACT_ATOMS: atom_id res chain seq x y z
N TYR A 1 20.43 6.78 9.60
CA TYR A 1 21.43 5.75 9.26
C TYR A 1 22.81 6.37 9.15
N PHE A 2 22.95 7.45 8.40
CA PHE A 2 24.23 8.14 8.21
C PHE A 2 24.45 9.29 9.19
N ASN A 3 23.46 9.61 10.01
CA ASN A 3 23.47 10.74 10.96
C ASN A 3 23.92 12.08 10.31
N GLU A 4 23.47 12.30 9.07
CA GLU A 4 23.81 13.46 8.24
C GLU A 4 22.57 14.35 8.05
N PRO A 5 22.45 15.47 8.76
CA PRO A 5 21.25 16.32 8.73
C PRO A 5 20.89 16.84 7.32
N SER A 6 21.89 17.01 6.45
CA SER A 6 21.67 17.50 5.09
C SER A 6 20.77 16.56 4.27
N TYR A 7 20.79 15.26 4.54
CA TYR A 7 19.91 14.31 3.85
C TYR A 7 18.44 14.50 4.26
N LEU A 8 18.19 14.78 5.54
CA LEU A 8 16.82 15.05 5.99
C LEU A 8 16.26 16.33 5.33
N GLU A 9 17.04 17.41 5.33
CA GLU A 9 16.61 18.66 4.68
C GLU A 9 16.40 18.48 3.17
N TYR A 10 17.25 17.69 2.52
CA TYR A 10 17.07 17.36 1.11
C TYR A 10 15.76 16.57 0.89
N ALA A 11 15.49 15.54 1.71
CA ALA A 11 14.28 14.74 1.62
C ALA A 11 13.01 15.60 1.83
N LYS A 12 12.98 16.45 2.85
CA LYS A 12 11.88 17.39 3.11
C LYS A 12 11.60 18.28 1.91
N LYS A 13 12.65 18.89 1.35
CA LYS A 13 12.54 19.76 0.17
C LYS A 13 12.01 19.02 -1.05
N LYS A 14 12.51 17.81 -1.30
CA LYS A 14 12.07 17.01 -2.46
C LYS A 14 10.65 16.54 -2.28
N TYR A 15 10.29 16.06 -1.10
CA TYR A 15 8.92 15.64 -0.81
C TYR A 15 7.92 16.78 -1.03
N ALA A 16 8.21 17.99 -0.54
CA ALA A 16 7.35 19.15 -0.72
C ALA A 16 7.06 19.46 -2.19
N ILE A 17 8.08 19.36 -3.07
CA ILE A 17 7.92 19.57 -4.51
C ILE A 17 6.94 18.56 -5.11
N TYR A 18 7.11 17.28 -4.77
CA TYR A 18 6.22 16.22 -5.28
C TYR A 18 4.82 16.28 -4.68
N ALA A 19 4.70 16.64 -3.40
CA ALA A 19 3.39 16.83 -2.77
C ALA A 19 2.57 17.92 -3.45
N GLU A 20 3.19 19.05 -3.81
CA GLU A 20 2.53 20.11 -4.60
C GLU A 20 2.06 19.62 -5.98
N MET A 21 2.79 18.70 -6.59
CA MET A 21 2.42 18.15 -7.90
C MET A 21 1.29 17.12 -7.85
N HIS A 22 1.24 16.29 -6.80
CA HIS A 22 0.41 15.09 -6.76
C HIS A 22 -0.75 15.17 -5.76
N MET A 23 -0.67 15.99 -4.72
CA MET A 23 -1.66 16.01 -3.65
C MET A 23 -2.61 17.20 -3.69
N LYS A 24 -2.35 18.19 -4.54
CA LYS A 24 -3.10 19.44 -4.53
C LYS A 24 -4.44 19.35 -5.26
N THR A 25 -4.49 18.64 -6.35
CA THR A 25 -5.65 18.62 -7.24
C THR A 25 -6.30 17.25 -7.39
N PHE A 26 -5.58 16.18 -7.12
CA PHE A 26 -5.99 14.79 -7.42
C PHE A 26 -6.38 14.53 -8.89
N ASP A 27 -6.03 15.43 -9.80
CA ASP A 27 -6.33 15.27 -11.22
C ASP A 27 -5.53 14.14 -11.87
N ILE A 28 -4.28 13.99 -11.44
CA ILE A 28 -3.39 12.91 -11.89
C ILE A 28 -2.54 12.44 -10.69
N PRO A 29 -3.16 12.04 -9.57
CA PRO A 29 -2.40 11.68 -8.39
C PRO A 29 -1.65 10.38 -8.66
N PHE A 30 -0.34 10.41 -8.44
CA PHE A 30 0.47 9.18 -8.43
C PHE A 30 0.37 8.30 -9.68
N ALA A 31 -0.06 8.87 -10.81
CA ALA A 31 -0.10 8.14 -12.08
C ALA A 31 1.30 7.90 -12.64
N ARG A 32 1.44 6.82 -13.43
CA ARG A 32 2.63 6.51 -14.20
C ARG A 32 3.82 6.01 -13.39
N ALA A 33 3.57 5.36 -12.27
CA ALA A 33 4.63 4.78 -11.47
C ALA A 33 5.22 3.51 -12.10
N THR A 34 4.36 2.74 -12.76
CA THR A 34 4.71 1.49 -13.40
C THR A 34 4.46 1.50 -14.91
N MET A 35 4.36 0.32 -15.51
CA MET A 35 4.06 0.15 -16.94
C MET A 35 2.65 0.61 -17.31
N ASP A 36 1.75 0.77 -16.36
CA ASP A 36 0.38 1.27 -16.54
C ASP A 36 0.35 2.80 -16.69
N ALA A 37 1.12 3.29 -17.65
CA ALA A 37 1.55 4.68 -17.79
C ALA A 37 0.44 5.73 -17.99
N LYS A 38 -0.84 5.34 -18.01
CA LYS A 38 -1.95 6.24 -18.31
C LYS A 38 -3.09 6.20 -17.28
N CYS A 39 -2.90 5.50 -16.20
CA CYS A 39 -3.89 5.41 -15.12
C CYS A 39 -3.24 5.61 -13.75
N GLU A 40 -4.05 5.75 -12.77
CA GLU A 40 -3.67 5.75 -11.36
C GLU A 40 -3.13 4.37 -10.99
N ASP A 41 -2.02 4.39 -10.28
CA ASP A 41 -1.29 3.23 -9.87
C ASP A 41 -0.92 3.34 -8.38
N LYS A 42 -1.33 2.35 -7.63
CA LYS A 42 -1.13 2.32 -6.18
C LYS A 42 0.33 2.47 -5.78
N GLU A 43 1.27 1.87 -6.54
CA GLU A 43 2.67 1.81 -6.14
C GLU A 43 3.31 3.18 -5.91
N ALA A 44 3.00 4.17 -6.75
CA ALA A 44 3.52 5.53 -6.52
C ALA A 44 3.01 6.10 -5.19
N GLY A 45 1.74 5.87 -4.88
CA GLY A 45 1.13 6.32 -3.63
C GLY A 45 1.72 5.65 -2.40
N LEU A 46 2.17 4.38 -2.49
CA LEU A 46 2.84 3.67 -1.40
C LEU A 46 4.07 4.43 -0.92
N TYR A 47 4.96 4.74 -1.86
CA TYR A 47 6.21 5.44 -1.54
C TYR A 47 5.97 6.87 -1.03
N PHE A 48 4.92 7.53 -1.53
CA PHE A 48 4.52 8.83 -1.00
C PHE A 48 4.05 8.74 0.44
N PHE A 49 3.23 7.75 0.75
CA PHE A 49 2.76 7.51 2.11
C PHE A 49 3.93 7.19 3.05
N GLU A 50 4.76 6.23 2.69
CA GLU A 50 5.91 5.81 3.51
C GLU A 50 6.88 6.97 3.78
N ALA A 51 7.20 7.74 2.75
CA ALA A 51 8.10 8.87 2.88
C ALA A 51 7.53 9.97 3.79
N ALA A 52 6.24 10.29 3.69
CA ALA A 52 5.60 11.27 4.56
C ALA A 52 5.52 10.77 6.02
N ALA A 53 5.12 9.51 6.21
CA ALA A 53 5.05 8.90 7.53
C ALA A 53 6.41 8.89 8.22
N GLU A 54 7.47 8.56 7.50
CA GLU A 54 8.84 8.59 8.03
C GLU A 54 9.32 10.02 8.32
N LEU A 55 9.04 10.99 7.44
CA LEU A 55 9.34 12.39 7.69
C LEU A 55 8.59 12.90 8.93
N TYR A 56 7.31 12.54 9.10
CA TYR A 56 6.58 12.86 10.33
C TYR A 56 7.19 12.19 11.55
N ARG A 57 7.58 10.93 11.45
CA ARG A 57 8.23 10.21 12.55
C ARG A 57 9.49 10.91 13.03
N LEU A 58 10.29 11.42 12.10
CA LEU A 58 11.58 12.07 12.38
C LEU A 58 11.45 13.52 12.87
N THR A 59 10.50 14.28 12.28
CA THR A 59 10.42 15.74 12.49
C THR A 59 9.29 16.19 13.39
N LYS A 60 8.20 15.42 13.47
CA LYS A 60 6.93 15.78 14.11
C LYS A 60 6.25 17.02 13.49
N GLU A 61 6.65 17.39 12.29
CA GLU A 61 6.02 18.51 11.57
C GLU A 61 4.63 18.09 11.06
N GLU A 62 3.59 18.81 11.44
CA GLU A 62 2.18 18.51 11.09
C GLU A 62 1.93 18.44 9.58
N GLN A 63 2.70 19.14 8.79
CA GLN A 63 2.61 19.08 7.33
C GLN A 63 2.84 17.66 6.79
N PHE A 64 3.83 16.96 7.32
CA PHE A 64 4.11 15.58 6.90
C PHE A 64 3.04 14.60 7.38
N LYS A 65 2.46 14.84 8.56
CA LYS A 65 1.28 14.09 9.01
C LYS A 65 0.13 14.24 8.03
N THR A 66 -0.22 15.48 7.68
CA THR A 66 -1.31 15.76 6.72
C THR A 66 -1.06 15.10 5.37
N TRP A 67 0.16 15.16 4.86
CA TRP A 67 0.51 14.50 3.59
C TRP A 67 0.47 12.98 3.68
N ALA A 68 0.89 12.39 4.80
CA ALA A 68 0.74 10.96 5.03
C ALA A 68 -0.74 10.55 5.10
N GLU A 69 -1.61 11.34 5.75
CA GLU A 69 -3.05 11.09 5.76
C GLU A 69 -3.65 11.09 4.36
N ILE A 70 -3.33 12.10 3.55
CA ILE A 70 -3.82 12.22 2.16
C ILE A 70 -3.35 11.01 1.32
N ALA A 71 -2.07 10.70 1.35
CA ALA A 71 -1.52 9.57 0.60
C ALA A 71 -2.06 8.23 1.11
N GLY A 72 -2.17 8.08 2.42
CA GLY A 72 -2.75 6.90 3.06
C GLY A 72 -4.20 6.67 2.66
N ASP A 73 -5.03 7.71 2.68
CA ASP A 73 -6.42 7.62 2.22
C ASP A 73 -6.50 7.24 0.74
N TRP A 74 -5.63 7.79 -0.08
CA TRP A 74 -5.62 7.47 -1.49
C TRP A 74 -5.24 6.00 -1.75
N ILE A 75 -4.19 5.46 -1.13
CA ILE A 75 -3.81 4.04 -1.32
C ILE A 75 -4.88 3.08 -0.77
N LEU A 76 -5.63 3.47 0.25
CA LEU A 76 -6.74 2.67 0.77
C LEU A 76 -7.90 2.55 -0.24
N THR A 77 -8.01 3.44 -1.22
CA THR A 77 -9.02 3.30 -2.29
C THR A 77 -8.79 2.08 -3.18
N PHE A 78 -7.60 1.49 -3.17
CA PHE A 78 -7.27 0.25 -3.89
C PHE A 78 -7.54 -1.02 -3.08
N VAL A 79 -7.94 -0.90 -1.81
CA VAL A 79 -8.23 -2.05 -0.96
C VAL A 79 -9.69 -2.48 -1.18
N PHE A 80 -9.89 -3.77 -1.43
CA PHE A 80 -11.24 -4.31 -1.59
C PHE A 80 -12.00 -4.34 -0.26
N PHE A 81 -13.20 -3.77 -0.25
CA PHE A 81 -14.12 -3.76 0.89
C PHE A 81 -15.19 -4.84 0.81
N TRP A 82 -15.15 -5.66 -0.25
CA TRP A 82 -16.13 -6.71 -0.52
C TRP A 82 -15.45 -7.95 -1.08
N GLU A 83 -16.16 -9.06 -1.01
CA GLU A 83 -15.72 -10.30 -1.63
C GLU A 83 -15.97 -10.26 -3.13
N THR A 84 -14.95 -10.50 -3.92
CA THR A 84 -15.07 -10.72 -5.35
C THR A 84 -15.33 -12.19 -5.65
N GLY A 85 -16.12 -12.47 -6.68
CA GLY A 85 -16.33 -13.83 -7.16
C GLY A 85 -15.19 -14.27 -8.07
N PHE A 86 -14.70 -15.48 -7.85
CA PHE A 86 -13.73 -16.12 -8.73
C PHE A 86 -14.41 -17.16 -9.63
N ALA A 87 -13.87 -17.37 -10.85
CA ALA A 87 -14.32 -18.45 -11.69
C ALA A 87 -14.10 -19.80 -11.01
N LYS A 88 -15.07 -20.72 -11.11
CA LYS A 88 -15.16 -21.96 -10.31
C LYS A 88 -13.91 -22.86 -10.33
N ASP A 89 -13.15 -22.83 -11.41
CA ASP A 89 -12.00 -23.71 -11.60
C ASP A 89 -10.67 -23.08 -11.21
N THR A 90 -10.68 -21.81 -10.73
CA THR A 90 -9.48 -21.12 -10.32
C THR A 90 -8.99 -21.60 -8.95
N PRO A 91 -7.69 -21.51 -8.65
CA PRO A 91 -7.15 -21.80 -7.32
C PRO A 91 -7.84 -20.98 -6.21
N CYS A 92 -8.08 -19.69 -6.46
CA CYS A 92 -8.77 -18.82 -5.52
C CYS A 92 -10.18 -19.29 -5.16
N ALA A 93 -10.96 -19.74 -6.16
CA ALA A 93 -12.30 -20.28 -5.92
C ALA A 93 -12.25 -21.58 -5.10
N LYS A 94 -11.33 -22.50 -5.45
CA LYS A 94 -11.17 -23.79 -4.75
C LYS A 94 -10.78 -23.62 -3.28
N LYS A 95 -10.00 -22.59 -2.98
CA LYS A 95 -9.57 -22.25 -1.59
C LYS A 95 -10.53 -21.31 -0.87
N ASN A 96 -11.64 -20.93 -1.52
CA ASN A 96 -12.56 -19.93 -0.95
C ASN A 96 -11.84 -18.66 -0.51
N PHE A 97 -10.93 -18.18 -1.38
CA PHE A 97 -10.09 -17.03 -1.13
C PHE A 97 -10.92 -15.79 -0.82
N LYS A 98 -10.54 -15.06 0.20
CA LYS A 98 -11.24 -13.85 0.63
C LYS A 98 -10.51 -12.62 0.14
N THR A 99 -11.23 -11.76 -0.59
CA THR A 99 -10.66 -10.54 -1.17
C THR A 99 -10.78 -9.31 -0.28
N THR A 100 -11.71 -9.34 0.68
CA THR A 100 -11.86 -8.21 1.62
C THR A 100 -10.55 -7.96 2.37
N GLY A 101 -10.06 -6.73 2.30
CA GLY A 101 -8.78 -6.32 2.86
C GLY A 101 -7.58 -6.48 1.94
N TRP A 102 -7.72 -7.17 0.79
CA TRP A 102 -6.66 -7.27 -0.21
C TRP A 102 -6.53 -6.01 -1.03
N PRO A 103 -5.32 -5.54 -1.32
CA PRO A 103 -5.11 -4.44 -2.27
C PRO A 103 -5.15 -4.93 -3.72
N GLY A 104 -5.62 -4.05 -4.61
CA GLY A 104 -5.40 -4.15 -6.06
C GLY A 104 -4.17 -3.37 -6.48
N VAL A 105 -3.86 -3.34 -7.77
CA VAL A 105 -2.70 -2.62 -8.33
C VAL A 105 -3.10 -1.27 -8.90
N SER A 106 -3.92 -1.29 -9.94
CA SER A 106 -4.34 -0.10 -10.67
C SER A 106 -5.74 -0.29 -11.26
N VAL A 107 -6.32 0.76 -11.80
CA VAL A 107 -7.61 0.68 -12.51
C VAL A 107 -7.50 -0.05 -13.84
N GLN A 108 -6.32 -0.25 -14.36
CA GLN A 108 -6.04 -0.94 -15.62
C GLN A 108 -5.59 -2.39 -15.40
N ASN A 109 -4.91 -2.67 -14.30
CA ASN A 109 -4.38 -3.98 -13.96
C ASN A 109 -5.09 -4.53 -12.72
N HIS A 110 -6.07 -5.40 -12.94
CA HIS A 110 -7.02 -5.87 -11.93
C HIS A 110 -6.60 -7.18 -11.26
N HIS A 111 -5.41 -7.28 -10.77
CA HIS A 111 -5.05 -8.43 -9.94
C HIS A 111 -4.94 -8.03 -8.45
N LEU A 112 -5.04 -9.00 -7.58
CA LEU A 112 -4.75 -8.84 -6.17
C LEU A 112 -3.23 -8.78 -5.99
N ASP A 113 -2.76 -7.84 -5.22
CA ASP A 113 -1.35 -7.52 -5.07
C ASP A 113 -0.92 -7.57 -3.62
N VAL A 114 0.30 -8.02 -3.36
CA VAL A 114 0.85 -8.11 -2.00
C VAL A 114 1.59 -6.85 -1.56
N PHE A 115 1.95 -5.98 -2.51
CA PHE A 115 2.66 -4.74 -2.19
C PHE A 115 1.75 -3.72 -1.53
N PHE A 116 1.83 -3.66 -0.23
CA PHE A 116 1.10 -2.68 0.57
C PHE A 116 1.86 -2.40 1.87
N PRO A 117 2.02 -1.13 2.29
CA PRO A 117 2.76 -0.74 3.47
C PRO A 117 1.91 -0.92 4.74
N SER A 118 1.45 -2.15 5.00
CA SER A 118 0.52 -2.45 6.10
C SER A 118 1.12 -2.16 7.46
N TYR A 119 2.38 -2.51 7.66
CA TYR A 119 3.09 -2.22 8.92
C TYR A 119 3.35 -0.73 9.10
N GLU A 120 3.80 -0.04 8.06
CA GLU A 120 4.05 1.41 8.07
C GLU A 120 2.76 2.18 8.34
N MET A 121 1.66 1.72 7.75
CA MET A 121 0.32 2.29 7.99
C MET A 121 -0.12 2.11 9.45
N TYR A 122 0.02 0.91 9.99
CA TYR A 122 -0.24 0.63 11.40
C TYR A 122 0.63 1.52 12.31
N ALA A 123 1.94 1.56 12.07
CA ALA A 123 2.87 2.33 12.88
C ALA A 123 2.60 3.84 12.82
N PHE A 124 2.25 4.36 11.62
CA PHE A 124 1.84 5.75 11.45
C PHE A 124 0.55 6.04 12.20
N GLY A 125 -0.46 5.17 12.09
CA GLY A 125 -1.73 5.32 12.81
C GLY A 125 -1.52 5.46 14.31
N ARG A 126 -0.70 4.60 14.89
CA ARG A 126 -0.34 4.67 16.31
C ARG A 126 0.42 5.95 16.67
N LEU A 127 1.42 6.31 15.88
CA LEU A 127 2.26 7.47 16.11
C LEU A 127 1.48 8.78 16.03
N ALA A 128 0.57 8.88 15.06
CA ALA A 128 -0.22 10.07 14.77
C ALA A 128 -1.54 10.13 15.55
N GLY A 129 -1.94 9.06 16.24
CA GLY A 129 -3.21 8.94 16.95
C GLY A 129 -4.41 8.82 16.01
N ILE A 130 -4.23 8.16 14.85
CA ILE A 130 -5.26 8.01 13.81
C ILE A 130 -5.70 6.54 13.74
N GLU A 131 -6.74 6.21 14.49
CA GLU A 131 -7.27 4.85 14.65
C GLU A 131 -7.59 4.18 13.31
N LYS A 132 -8.04 4.92 12.31
CA LYS A 132 -8.32 4.42 10.97
C LYS A 132 -7.11 3.71 10.36
N PHE A 133 -5.95 4.34 10.38
CA PHE A 133 -4.73 3.76 9.78
C PHE A 133 -4.19 2.61 10.61
N GLU A 134 -4.29 2.68 11.94
CA GLU A 134 -3.94 1.55 12.81
C GLU A 134 -4.75 0.31 12.42
N LYS A 135 -6.08 0.43 12.38
CA LYS A 135 -6.98 -0.69 12.03
C LYS A 135 -6.82 -1.18 10.59
N MET A 136 -6.65 -0.25 9.64
CA MET A 136 -6.51 -0.66 8.24
C MET A 136 -5.18 -1.36 7.99
N GLY A 137 -4.09 -0.92 8.62
CA GLY A 137 -2.80 -1.64 8.57
C GLY A 137 -2.92 -3.07 9.09
N GLU A 138 -3.57 -3.27 10.23
CA GLU A 138 -3.83 -4.60 10.79
C GLU A 138 -4.71 -5.46 9.87
N ASN A 139 -5.78 -4.90 9.33
CA ASN A 139 -6.71 -5.61 8.45
C ASN A 139 -6.04 -6.08 7.16
N VAL A 140 -5.29 -5.20 6.49
CA VAL A 140 -4.56 -5.55 5.26
C VAL A 140 -3.50 -6.62 5.57
N CYS A 141 -2.71 -6.44 6.63
CA CYS A 141 -1.73 -7.44 7.05
C CYS A 141 -2.38 -8.81 7.29
N SER A 142 -3.52 -8.83 7.97
CA SER A 142 -4.29 -10.07 8.21
C SER A 142 -4.79 -10.68 6.90
N ALA A 143 -5.34 -9.86 6.00
CA ALA A 143 -5.84 -10.33 4.70
C ALA A 143 -4.71 -10.96 3.86
N LEU A 144 -3.55 -10.35 3.80
CA LEU A 144 -2.40 -10.85 3.04
C LEU A 144 -1.94 -12.25 3.48
N THR A 145 -2.23 -12.67 4.71
CA THR A 145 -1.89 -14.02 5.17
C THR A 145 -2.61 -15.13 4.39
N TYR A 146 -3.75 -14.86 3.76
CA TYR A 146 -4.47 -15.83 2.94
C TYR A 146 -3.70 -16.27 1.69
N GLY A 147 -2.77 -15.45 1.20
CA GLY A 147 -1.91 -15.77 0.07
C GLY A 147 -0.63 -16.52 0.43
N VAL A 148 -0.32 -16.66 1.71
CA VAL A 148 0.89 -17.37 2.14
C VAL A 148 0.72 -18.87 1.92
N CYS A 149 1.71 -19.52 1.29
CA CYS A 149 1.75 -20.94 1.07
C CYS A 149 1.85 -21.67 2.42
N THR A 150 0.89 -22.53 2.72
CA THR A 150 0.80 -23.29 3.99
C THR A 150 1.10 -24.78 3.82
N GLU A 151 1.08 -25.28 2.58
CA GLU A 151 1.40 -26.65 2.23
C GLU A 151 2.14 -26.72 0.89
N GLU A 152 3.00 -27.71 0.69
CA GLU A 152 3.77 -27.88 -0.55
C GLU A 152 2.85 -28.01 -1.78
N GLY A 153 3.15 -27.23 -2.81
CA GLY A 153 2.34 -27.15 -4.05
C GLY A 153 1.18 -26.16 -4.01
N GLU A 154 0.89 -25.58 -2.85
CA GLU A 154 -0.12 -24.54 -2.74
C GLU A 154 0.29 -23.31 -3.55
N TRP A 155 -0.65 -22.73 -4.30
CA TRP A 155 -0.40 -21.61 -5.22
C TRP A 155 0.68 -21.88 -6.29
N GLY A 156 1.13 -23.13 -6.42
CA GLY A 156 2.23 -23.51 -7.31
C GLY A 156 3.63 -23.33 -6.70
N PHE A 157 3.71 -23.00 -5.41
CA PHE A 157 4.99 -22.86 -4.70
C PHE A 157 5.49 -24.18 -4.15
N SER A 158 6.81 -24.32 -4.08
CA SER A 158 7.49 -25.51 -3.55
C SER A 158 7.88 -25.36 -2.07
N VAL A 159 7.81 -24.16 -1.51
CA VAL A 159 8.25 -23.88 -0.15
C VAL A 159 7.13 -23.27 0.67
N ILE A 160 6.89 -23.84 1.84
CA ILE A 160 5.94 -23.28 2.83
C ILE A 160 6.45 -21.90 3.29
N GLY A 161 5.54 -20.91 3.34
CA GLY A 161 5.83 -19.54 3.69
C GLY A 161 6.09 -18.62 2.48
N GLU A 162 6.22 -19.17 1.27
CA GLU A 162 6.25 -18.35 0.05
C GLU A 162 4.90 -17.65 -0.16
N GLN A 163 4.96 -16.48 -0.77
CA GLN A 163 3.81 -15.69 -1.20
C GLN A 163 4.07 -15.15 -2.59
N GLY A 164 3.08 -15.22 -3.47
CA GLY A 164 3.17 -14.64 -4.80
C GLY A 164 3.09 -13.12 -4.78
N GLU A 165 3.63 -12.50 -5.80
CA GLU A 165 3.47 -11.07 -6.01
C GLU A 165 2.01 -10.71 -6.26
N HIS A 166 1.28 -11.57 -6.97
CA HIS A 166 -0.11 -11.32 -7.35
C HIS A 166 -0.94 -12.61 -7.44
N TYR A 167 -2.28 -12.46 -7.36
CA TYR A 167 -3.26 -13.54 -7.45
C TYR A 167 -4.40 -13.17 -8.41
N TYR A 168 -4.89 -14.16 -9.17
CA TYR A 168 -5.97 -14.03 -10.14
C TYR A 168 -7.18 -14.88 -9.79
#